data_430cd05893ee0f66bbb7764fee3afab0
#
_entry.id   430cd05893ee0f66bbb7764fee3afab0
#
_cell.length_a   1.000
_cell.length_b   1.000
_cell.length_c   1.000
_cell.angle_alpha   90.00
_cell.angle_beta   90.00
_cell.angle_gamma   90.00
#
_symmetry.space_group_name_H-M   'P 1'
#
loop_
_entity.id
_entity.type
_entity.pdbx_description
1 polymer ?
#
loop_
_entity_poly.entity_id
_entity_poly.type
_entity_poly.pdbx_seq_one_letter_code
_entity_poly.pdbx_strand_id
1 'polypeptide(L)' 'MSATVRVSLPDGSEREFPAGTTVLEVAEAIGPRLARDTVAGMVNGDLVDLRTPISSDADLRIVTAKDPEA' A
#
# COMPACT_ATOMS: atom_id res chain seq x y z
N MET A 1 5.18 20.37 11.19
CA MET A 1 4.27 19.29 11.59
C MET A 1 4.29 18.19 10.55
N SER A 2 4.39 16.97 11.00
CA SER A 2 4.34 15.84 10.08
C SER A 2 2.88 15.38 9.95
N ALA A 3 2.40 15.25 8.72
CA ALA A 3 1.12 14.63 8.46
C ALA A 3 1.33 13.12 8.34
N THR A 4 0.42 12.37 8.92
CA THR A 4 0.43 10.90 8.78
C THR A 4 -0.88 10.45 8.17
N VAL A 5 -0.82 9.29 7.50
CA VAL A 5 -2.01 8.66 6.94
C VAL A 5 -2.16 7.28 7.58
N ARG A 6 -3.39 6.87 7.75
CA ARG A 6 -3.70 5.54 8.28
C ARG A 6 -4.06 4.63 7.11
N VAL A 7 -3.33 3.53 7.00
CA VAL A 7 -3.53 2.55 5.95
C VAL A 7 -4.14 1.30 6.56
N SER A 8 -5.33 0.93 6.09
CA SER A 8 -6.01 -0.30 6.51
C SER A 8 -5.67 -1.41 5.52
N LEU A 9 -5.23 -2.54 6.05
CA LEU A 9 -4.79 -3.68 5.25
C LEU A 9 -5.86 -4.78 5.25
N PRO A 10 -5.84 -5.68 4.24
CA PRO A 10 -6.88 -6.72 4.10
C PRO A 10 -6.96 -7.70 5.27
N ASP A 11 -5.88 -7.84 6.02
CA ASP A 11 -5.85 -8.73 7.19
C ASP A 11 -6.52 -8.12 8.43
N GLY A 12 -7.05 -6.91 8.31
CA GLY A 12 -7.70 -6.20 9.39
C GLY A 12 -6.77 -5.31 10.20
N SER A 13 -5.46 -5.30 9.88
CA SER A 13 -4.52 -4.43 10.59
C SER A 13 -4.53 -3.02 10.00
N GLU A 14 -4.12 -2.07 10.83
CA GLU A 14 -3.95 -0.68 10.41
C GLU A 14 -2.55 -0.24 10.75
N ARG A 15 -1.94 0.54 9.86
CA ARG A 15 -0.61 1.10 10.07
C ARG A 15 -0.62 2.58 9.72
N GLU A 16 0.21 3.35 10.42
CA GLU A 16 0.38 4.75 10.13
C GLU A 16 1.68 4.98 9.38
N PHE A 17 1.64 5.84 8.38
CA PHE A 17 2.79 6.20 7.57
C PHE A 17 2.82 7.70 7.35
N PRO A 18 3.99 8.29 7.07
CA PRO A 18 4.04 9.69 6.66
C PRO A 18 3.23 9.89 5.37
N ALA A 19 2.53 11.00 5.27
CA ALA A 19 1.81 11.33 4.06
C ALA A 19 2.77 11.37 2.86
N GLY A 20 2.35 10.79 1.74
CA GLY A 20 3.20 10.66 0.56
C GLY A 20 3.95 9.34 0.48
N THR A 21 3.81 8.46 1.48
CA THR A 21 4.35 7.11 1.40
C THR A 21 3.70 6.37 0.23
N THR A 22 4.51 5.74 -0.61
CA THR A 22 4.00 5.03 -1.78
C THR A 22 3.52 3.63 -1.41
N VAL A 23 2.76 3.01 -2.32
CA VAL A 23 2.32 1.62 -2.17
C VAL A 23 3.51 0.71 -1.97
N LEU A 24 4.58 0.90 -2.74
CA LEU A 24 5.80 0.10 -2.61
C LEU A 24 6.43 0.24 -1.24
N GLU A 25 6.50 1.46 -0.72
CA GLU A 25 7.07 1.70 0.61
C GLU A 25 6.26 1.01 1.71
N VAL A 26 4.94 0.99 1.57
CA VAL A 26 4.08 0.25 2.50
C VAL A 26 4.38 -1.24 2.41
N ALA A 27 4.52 -1.78 1.20
CA ALA A 27 4.86 -3.19 1.00
C ALA A 27 6.21 -3.53 1.62
N GLU A 28 7.20 -2.65 1.48
CA GLU A 28 8.52 -2.83 2.09
C GLU A 28 8.45 -2.87 3.62
N ALA A 29 7.58 -2.04 4.21
CA ALA A 29 7.38 -2.01 5.65
C ALA A 29 6.73 -3.30 6.16
N ILE A 30 5.89 -3.94 5.34
CA ILE A 30 5.27 -5.22 5.69
C ILE A 30 6.29 -6.35 5.57
N GLY A 31 7.06 -6.37 4.48
CA GLY A 31 8.08 -7.38 4.28
C GLY A 31 8.79 -7.22 2.94
N PRO A 32 10.12 -7.51 2.89
CA PRO A 32 10.90 -7.32 1.67
C PRO A 32 10.48 -8.27 0.53
N ARG A 33 9.99 -9.46 0.86
CA ARG A 33 9.50 -10.38 -0.17
C ARG A 33 8.23 -9.88 -0.80
N LEU A 34 7.34 -9.34 0.02
CA LEU A 34 6.10 -8.76 -0.49
C LEU A 34 6.41 -7.59 -1.43
N ALA A 35 7.35 -6.73 -1.03
CA ALA A 35 7.74 -5.60 -1.85
C ALA A 35 8.31 -6.04 -3.19
N ARG A 36 9.11 -7.10 -3.19
CA ARG A 36 9.70 -7.65 -4.42
C ARG A 36 8.62 -8.14 -5.39
N ASP A 37 7.57 -8.76 -4.85
CA ASP A 37 6.50 -9.34 -5.67
C ASP A 37 5.41 -8.32 -6.03
N THR A 38 5.45 -7.14 -5.42
CA THR A 38 4.42 -6.11 -5.62
C THR A 38 4.51 -5.54 -7.03
N VAL A 39 3.40 -5.55 -7.74
CA VAL A 39 3.29 -4.96 -9.08
C VAL A 39 2.38 -3.75 -9.09
N ALA A 40 1.45 -3.65 -8.13
CA ALA A 40 0.51 -2.54 -8.04
C ALA A 40 -0.12 -2.54 -6.65
N GLY A 41 -1.05 -1.63 -6.42
CA GLY A 41 -1.85 -1.61 -5.21
C GLY A 41 -3.27 -1.20 -5.53
N MET A 42 -4.20 -1.56 -4.64
CA MET A 42 -5.57 -1.07 -4.72
C MET A 42 -5.81 -0.15 -3.54
N VAL A 43 -6.08 1.10 -3.84
CA VAL A 43 -6.36 2.13 -2.84
C VAL A 43 -7.84 2.46 -2.92
N ASN A 44 -8.58 2.16 -1.86
CA ASN A 44 -10.03 2.35 -1.80
C ASN A 44 -10.75 1.68 -2.98
N GLY A 45 -10.25 0.52 -3.41
CA GLY A 45 -10.83 -0.23 -4.51
C GLY A 45 -10.35 0.18 -5.91
N ASP A 46 -9.49 1.17 -6.01
CA ASP A 46 -8.93 1.63 -7.29
C ASP A 46 -7.53 1.05 -7.48
N LEU A 47 -7.30 0.42 -8.62
CA LEU A 47 -5.99 -0.12 -8.96
C LEU A 47 -5.05 1.02 -9.33
N VAL A 48 -3.91 1.10 -8.64
CA VAL A 48 -2.93 2.16 -8.82
C VAL A 48 -1.52 1.57 -8.94
N ASP A 49 -0.62 2.35 -9.52
CA ASP A 49 0.80 1.97 -9.62
C ASP A 49 1.41 1.86 -8.22
N LEU A 50 2.42 1.00 -8.10
CA LEU A 50 3.16 0.83 -6.86
C LEU A 50 3.88 2.12 -6.40
N ARG A 51 4.10 3.06 -7.30
CA ARG A 51 4.73 4.34 -7.00
C ARG A 51 3.74 5.44 -6.62
N THR A 52 2.46 5.12 -6.60
CA THR A 52 1.43 6.09 -6.26
C THR A 52 1.53 6.47 -4.77
N PRO A 53 1.66 7.76 -4.45
CA PRO A 53 1.72 8.18 -3.05
C PRO A 53 0.35 8.12 -2.40
N ILE A 54 0.34 7.78 -1.11
CA ILE A 54 -0.87 7.76 -0.31
C ILE A 54 -0.87 9.04 0.51
N SER A 55 -1.81 9.92 0.24
CA SER A 55 -1.85 11.25 0.86
C SER A 55 -3.02 11.44 1.83
N SER A 56 -3.84 10.41 2.01
CA SER A 56 -4.95 10.43 2.95
C SER A 56 -5.19 9.01 3.48
N ASP A 57 -5.93 8.90 4.57
CA ASP A 57 -6.30 7.60 5.11
C ASP A 57 -7.00 6.78 4.02
N ALA A 58 -6.62 5.52 3.88
CA ALA A 58 -7.08 4.70 2.79
C ALA A 58 -7.04 3.21 3.15
N ASP A 59 -7.89 2.45 2.46
CA ASP A 59 -7.81 1.00 2.47
C ASP A 59 -6.84 0.61 1.36
N LEU A 60 -5.82 -0.17 1.70
CA LEU A 60 -4.80 -0.56 0.74
C LEU A 60 -4.74 -2.08 0.64
N ARG A 61 -4.75 -2.58 -0.59
CA ARG A 61 -4.48 -3.98 -0.89
C ARG A 61 -3.25 -4.03 -1.78
N ILE A 62 -2.27 -4.85 -1.38
CA ILE A 62 -1.06 -5.03 -2.17
C ILE A 62 -1.35 -6.08 -3.24
N VAL A 63 -1.12 -5.72 -4.49
CA VAL A 63 -1.30 -6.61 -5.63
C VAL A 63 0.06 -7.16 -6.04
N THR A 64 0.19 -8.48 -6.05
CA THR A 64 1.43 -9.14 -6.45
C THR A 64 1.27 -9.80 -7.81
N ALA A 65 2.40 -10.25 -8.39
CA ALA A 65 2.37 -10.94 -9.68
C ALA A 65 1.57 -12.24 -9.66
N LYS A 66 1.33 -12.80 -8.48
CA LYS A 66 0.54 -14.01 -8.31
C LYS A 66 -0.94 -13.75 -8.08
N ASP A 67 -1.31 -12.48 -7.94
CA ASP A 67 -2.68 -12.08 -7.70
C ASP A 67 -3.46 -12.11 -9.01
N PRO A 68 -4.69 -12.65 -9.03
CA PRO A 68 -5.48 -12.70 -10.26
C PRO A 68 -5.83 -11.32 -10.82
N GLU A 69 -5.67 -10.27 -10.03
CA GLU A 69 -5.94 -8.91 -10.46
C GLU A 69 -4.72 -8.23 -11.10
N ALA A 70 -3.59 -8.87 -11.08
CA ALA A 70 -2.36 -8.34 -11.66
C ALA A 70 -2.35 -8.48 -13.18
#